data_f0ebcb0ac863515a803139d585e72768
#
_entry.id   f0ebcb0ac863515a803139d585e72768
#
_cell.length_a   1.000
_cell.length_b   1.000
_cell.length_c   1.000
_cell.angle_alpha   90.00
_cell.angle_beta   90.00
_cell.angle_gamma   90.00
#
_symmetry.space_group_name_H-M   'P 1'
#
loop_
_entity.id
_entity.type
_entity.pdbx_description
1 polymer ?
#
loop_
_entity_poly.entity_id
_entity_poly.type
_entity_poly.pdbx_seq_one_letter_code
_entity_poly.pdbx_strand_id
1 'polypeptide(L)'
;VNDCAHIEGGAASVAINSAIGLAKHYSVYLFSAVQPIDRRLEEVGVRVICIGKKDILHDENRIRAISKGLWDNETKRVFERLLATLSPVESIIHFHTWTKALTASLYAVTAKMDFKTVITLHDFFCFCPNGGFYDYQRNEICFRKPMSYSCLTCNCDVRSYPQKIWRSIRMAIQNHVMAKNKKIY
;
A
#
# COMPACT_ATOMS: atom_id res chain seq x y z
N VAL A 1 -4.61 -1.82 7.10
CA VAL A 1 -3.80 -0.75 6.47
C VAL A 1 -4.40 -0.43 5.11
N ASN A 2 -4.68 0.82 4.84
CA ASN A 2 -5.23 1.28 3.56
C ASN A 2 -4.74 2.71 3.25
N ASP A 3 -4.53 3.06 1.98
CA ASP A 3 -4.07 4.41 1.60
C ASP A 3 -5.03 5.50 2.10
N CYS A 4 -6.35 5.32 1.91
CA CYS A 4 -7.39 6.29 2.26
C CYS A 4 -8.21 5.83 3.48
N ALA A 5 -8.61 6.79 4.32
CA ALA A 5 -9.53 6.54 5.45
C ALA A 5 -11.01 6.69 5.05
N HIS A 6 -11.31 6.79 3.77
CA HIS A 6 -12.65 6.94 3.19
C HIS A 6 -12.77 6.12 1.90
N ILE A 7 -14.00 5.97 1.41
CA ILE A 7 -14.26 5.27 0.16
C ILE A 7 -13.91 6.17 -1.03
N GLU A 8 -12.81 5.84 -1.71
CA GLU A 8 -12.33 6.47 -2.95
C GLU A 8 -12.34 5.48 -4.14
N GLY A 9 -13.13 4.44 -4.08
CA GLY A 9 -13.22 3.41 -5.11
C GLY A 9 -13.35 2.01 -4.52
N GLY A 10 -13.37 0.98 -5.37
CA GLY A 10 -13.66 -0.40 -4.97
C GLY A 10 -12.74 -0.96 -3.88
N ALA A 11 -11.44 -0.78 -4.02
CA ALA A 11 -10.46 -1.27 -3.04
C ALA A 11 -10.66 -0.64 -1.65
N ALA A 12 -10.85 0.69 -1.60
CA ALA A 12 -11.12 1.40 -0.36
C ALA A 12 -12.49 0.98 0.23
N SER A 13 -13.51 0.76 -0.60
CA SER A 13 -14.81 0.25 -0.15
C SER A 13 -14.67 -1.11 0.54
N VAL A 14 -13.92 -2.05 -0.05
CA VAL A 14 -13.66 -3.36 0.57
C VAL A 14 -12.92 -3.20 1.90
N ALA A 15 -11.87 -2.36 1.95
CA ALA A 15 -11.09 -2.12 3.16
C ALA A 15 -11.94 -1.55 4.30
N ILE A 16 -12.73 -0.51 4.03
CA ILE A 16 -13.59 0.15 5.01
C ILE A 16 -14.68 -0.79 5.50
N ASN A 17 -15.40 -1.47 4.59
CA ASN A 17 -16.47 -2.39 4.97
C ASN A 17 -15.92 -3.62 5.72
N SER A 18 -14.72 -4.12 5.38
CA SER A 18 -14.07 -5.18 6.13
C SER A 18 -13.72 -4.72 7.56
N ALA A 19 -13.19 -3.50 7.73
CA ALA A 19 -12.89 -2.94 9.05
C ALA A 19 -14.16 -2.82 9.91
N ILE A 20 -15.26 -2.31 9.33
CA ILE A 20 -16.57 -2.21 9.98
C ILE A 20 -17.11 -3.59 10.37
N GLY A 21 -17.02 -4.57 9.46
CA GLY A 21 -17.48 -5.94 9.72
C GLY A 21 -16.69 -6.62 10.85
N LEU A 22 -15.37 -6.48 10.83
CA LEU A 22 -14.46 -7.05 11.83
C LEU A 22 -14.61 -6.39 13.22
N ALA A 23 -14.95 -5.11 13.27
CA ALA A 23 -15.12 -4.37 14.53
C ALA A 23 -16.25 -4.95 15.42
N LYS A 24 -17.17 -5.74 14.85
CA LYS A 24 -18.21 -6.45 15.61
C LYS A 24 -17.66 -7.56 16.52
N HIS A 25 -16.46 -8.05 16.24
CA HIS A 25 -15.89 -9.22 16.91
C HIS A 25 -14.47 -8.98 17.45
N TYR A 26 -13.78 -7.96 16.95
CA TYR A 26 -12.37 -7.70 17.24
C TYR A 26 -12.10 -6.23 17.50
N SER A 27 -11.03 -5.92 18.22
CA SER A 27 -10.49 -4.56 18.30
C SER A 27 -9.79 -4.22 16.99
N VAL A 28 -10.35 -3.28 16.22
CA VAL A 28 -9.86 -2.93 14.89
C VAL A 28 -9.20 -1.56 14.90
N TYR A 29 -8.00 -1.49 14.30
CA TYR A 29 -7.27 -0.26 14.03
C TYR A 29 -7.19 -0.07 12.52
N LEU A 30 -7.58 1.08 12.00
CA LEU A 30 -7.35 1.46 10.61
C LEU A 30 -6.19 2.44 10.54
N PHE A 31 -5.07 2.01 9.96
CA PHE A 31 -3.94 2.89 9.65
C PHE A 31 -4.04 3.37 8.20
N SER A 32 -4.06 4.68 7.98
CA SER A 32 -4.22 5.29 6.66
C SER A 32 -3.44 6.59 6.52
N ALA A 33 -3.27 7.06 5.28
CA ALA A 33 -2.55 8.29 4.98
C ALA A 33 -3.47 9.44 4.60
N VAL A 34 -4.53 9.19 3.84
CA VAL A 34 -5.35 10.23 3.19
C VAL A 34 -6.69 10.40 3.90
N GLN A 35 -7.03 11.66 4.19
CA GLN A 35 -8.33 12.10 4.69
C GLN A 35 -9.35 12.29 3.54
N PRO A 36 -10.67 12.46 3.82
CA PRO A 36 -11.30 12.48 5.15
C PRO A 36 -11.41 11.09 5.79
N ILE A 37 -11.84 11.02 7.05
CA ILE A 37 -12.17 9.76 7.72
C ILE A 37 -13.65 9.46 7.49
N ASP A 38 -13.98 8.22 7.08
CA ASP A 38 -15.36 7.74 6.98
C ASP A 38 -15.96 7.61 8.40
N ARG A 39 -16.99 8.38 8.69
CA ARG A 39 -17.63 8.45 10.01
C ARG A 39 -18.13 7.09 10.51
N ARG A 40 -18.55 6.21 9.62
CA ARG A 40 -19.03 4.87 9.98
C ARG A 40 -17.98 4.03 10.72
N LEU A 41 -16.69 4.29 10.50
CA LEU A 41 -15.60 3.62 11.21
C LEU A 41 -15.63 3.95 12.71
N GLU A 42 -15.78 5.23 13.04
CA GLU A 42 -15.80 5.71 14.43
C GLU A 42 -17.09 5.26 15.14
N GLU A 43 -18.22 5.29 14.44
CA GLU A 43 -19.53 4.84 14.95
C GLU A 43 -19.54 3.38 15.42
N VAL A 44 -18.74 2.51 14.78
CA VAL A 44 -18.61 1.09 15.16
C VAL A 44 -17.39 0.80 16.03
N GLY A 45 -16.67 1.83 16.50
CA GLY A 45 -15.55 1.69 17.42
C GLY A 45 -14.20 1.33 16.76
N VAL A 46 -14.05 1.48 15.44
CA VAL A 46 -12.75 1.35 14.77
C VAL A 46 -11.85 2.53 15.15
N ARG A 47 -10.67 2.23 15.67
CA ARG A 47 -9.67 3.26 15.99
C ARG A 47 -8.92 3.65 14.74
N VAL A 48 -9.16 4.87 14.23
CA VAL A 48 -8.55 5.35 12.99
C VAL A 48 -7.29 6.16 13.29
N ILE A 49 -6.16 5.75 12.70
CA ILE A 49 -4.91 6.50 12.72
C ILE A 49 -4.66 6.98 11.28
N CYS A 50 -5.10 8.22 10.99
CA CYS A 50 -4.90 8.84 9.69
C CYS A 50 -3.82 9.92 9.79
N ILE A 51 -2.78 9.82 8.93
CA ILE A 51 -1.60 10.69 8.99
C ILE A 51 -1.91 12.08 8.41
N GLY A 52 -2.95 12.22 7.59
CA GLY A 52 -3.33 13.49 6.98
C GLY A 52 -2.41 13.92 5.83
N LYS A 53 -1.86 12.98 5.08
CA LYS A 53 -1.02 13.26 3.90
C LYS A 53 -1.87 13.41 2.63
N LYS A 54 -1.32 14.15 1.66
CA LYS A 54 -1.78 14.07 0.27
C LYS A 54 -1.22 12.78 -0.37
N ASP A 55 -1.91 12.25 -1.35
CA ASP A 55 -1.36 11.16 -2.17
C ASP A 55 -0.16 11.65 -3.02
N ILE A 56 0.58 10.71 -3.61
CA ILE A 56 1.78 11.01 -4.41
C ILE A 56 1.46 11.90 -5.62
N LEU A 57 0.25 11.84 -6.16
CA LEU A 57 -0.15 12.61 -7.33
C LEU A 57 -0.51 14.06 -7.00
N HIS A 58 -1.06 14.28 -5.82
CA HIS A 58 -1.53 15.58 -5.33
C HIS A 58 -0.51 16.30 -4.42
N ASP A 59 0.68 15.72 -4.20
CA ASP A 59 1.77 16.40 -3.49
C ASP A 59 2.37 17.49 -4.39
N GLU A 60 2.33 18.73 -3.92
CA GLU A 60 2.84 19.91 -4.62
C GLU A 60 4.36 19.88 -4.84
N ASN A 61 5.10 19.25 -3.92
CA ASN A 61 6.54 19.06 -4.06
C ASN A 61 6.85 17.72 -4.74
N ARG A 62 7.08 17.77 -6.06
CA ARG A 62 7.33 16.57 -6.89
C ARG A 62 8.57 15.78 -6.48
N ILE A 63 9.64 16.43 -6.05
CA ILE A 63 10.87 15.76 -5.59
C ILE A 63 10.59 15.00 -4.29
N ARG A 64 9.90 15.63 -3.36
CA ARG A 64 9.45 14.99 -2.13
C ARG A 64 8.52 13.81 -2.42
N ALA A 65 7.55 13.96 -3.31
CA ALA A 65 6.62 12.91 -3.70
C ALA A 65 7.34 11.70 -4.30
N ILE A 66 8.33 11.93 -5.18
CA ILE A 66 9.15 10.89 -5.79
C ILE A 66 9.94 10.12 -4.73
N SER A 67 10.66 10.79 -3.84
CA SER A 67 11.48 10.14 -2.81
C SER A 67 10.64 9.45 -1.74
N LYS A 68 9.64 10.14 -1.18
CA LYS A 68 8.72 9.55 -0.18
C LYS A 68 7.85 8.44 -0.76
N GLY A 69 7.51 8.50 -2.05
CA GLY A 69 6.77 7.44 -2.73
C GLY A 69 7.58 6.15 -2.93
N LEU A 70 8.90 6.19 -2.90
CA LEU A 70 9.75 5.00 -2.87
C LEU A 70 9.87 4.45 -1.45
N TRP A 71 10.16 5.34 -0.48
CA TRP A 71 10.36 4.95 0.92
C TRP A 71 10.04 6.10 1.88
N ASP A 72 9.08 5.88 2.77
CA ASP A 72 8.62 6.89 3.71
C ASP A 72 8.98 6.53 5.16
N ASN A 73 10.06 7.12 5.66
CA ASN A 73 10.52 6.92 7.04
C ASN A 73 9.60 7.57 8.09
N GLU A 74 8.92 8.64 7.74
CA GLU A 74 8.02 9.32 8.67
C GLU A 74 6.78 8.46 8.95
N THR A 75 6.11 8.03 7.90
CA THR A 75 4.97 7.10 8.00
C THR A 75 5.36 5.80 8.67
N LYS A 76 6.53 5.26 8.30
CA LYS A 76 7.09 4.06 8.92
C LYS A 76 7.23 4.19 10.44
N ARG A 77 7.76 5.32 10.95
CA ARG A 77 7.92 5.57 12.39
C ARG A 77 6.57 5.66 13.11
N VAL A 78 5.58 6.31 12.52
CA VAL A 78 4.23 6.39 13.10
C VAL A 78 3.62 5.00 13.19
N PHE A 79 3.74 4.20 12.13
CA PHE A 79 3.25 2.83 12.10
C PHE A 79 3.99 1.93 13.11
N GLU A 80 5.30 2.07 13.23
CA GLU A 80 6.12 1.34 14.22
C GLU A 80 5.68 1.65 15.66
N ARG A 81 5.38 2.92 15.97
CA ARG A 81 4.83 3.29 17.29
C ARG A 81 3.46 2.66 17.55
N LEU A 82 2.57 2.63 16.55
CA LEU A 82 1.30 1.94 16.69
C LEU A 82 1.52 0.45 16.97
N LEU A 83 2.34 -0.23 16.17
CA LEU A 83 2.57 -1.66 16.34
C LEU A 83 3.25 -2.00 17.68
N ALA A 84 4.06 -1.10 18.23
CA ALA A 84 4.67 -1.28 19.57
C ALA A 84 3.64 -1.32 20.71
N THR A 85 2.41 -0.88 20.48
CA THR A 85 1.30 -0.98 21.45
C THR A 85 0.48 -2.26 21.32
N LEU A 86 0.79 -3.11 20.33
CA LEU A 86 0.02 -4.31 20.00
C LEU A 86 0.86 -5.58 20.23
N SER A 87 0.19 -6.70 20.51
CA SER A 87 0.80 -8.01 20.65
C SER A 87 0.97 -8.68 19.27
N PRO A 88 2.20 -9.05 18.83
CA PRO A 88 2.39 -9.74 17.54
C PRO A 88 1.73 -11.12 17.47
N VAL A 89 1.50 -11.76 18.62
CA VAL A 89 0.87 -13.08 18.70
C VAL A 89 -0.64 -12.99 18.51
N GLU A 90 -1.26 -11.93 19.05
CA GLU A 90 -2.71 -11.74 19.08
C GLU A 90 -3.23 -10.85 17.95
N SER A 91 -2.33 -10.26 17.18
CA SER A 91 -2.70 -9.28 16.14
C SER A 91 -2.33 -9.75 14.74
N ILE A 92 -3.16 -9.37 13.79
CA ILE A 92 -2.93 -9.58 12.36
C ILE A 92 -2.89 -8.22 11.67
N ILE A 93 -1.89 -7.98 10.85
CA ILE A 93 -1.80 -6.76 10.05
C ILE A 93 -2.33 -7.07 8.65
N HIS A 94 -3.48 -6.47 8.31
CA HIS A 94 -4.13 -6.68 7.03
C HIS A 94 -3.90 -5.47 6.11
N PHE A 95 -3.22 -5.67 4.99
CA PHE A 95 -2.99 -4.65 3.96
C PHE A 95 -4.02 -4.79 2.84
N HIS A 96 -4.63 -3.65 2.46
CA HIS A 96 -5.48 -3.52 1.28
C HIS A 96 -4.80 -2.70 0.19
N THR A 97 -4.46 -1.44 0.46
CA THR A 97 -3.73 -0.59 -0.48
C THR A 97 -2.58 0.15 0.21
N TRP A 98 -1.46 0.37 -0.52
CA TRP A 98 -0.26 1.05 -0.01
C TRP A 98 0.51 1.74 -1.13
N THR A 99 -0.11 1.95 -2.28
CA THR A 99 0.60 2.39 -3.48
C THR A 99 0.30 3.83 -3.90
N LYS A 100 -0.70 4.48 -3.29
CA LYS A 100 -1.07 5.87 -3.58
C LYS A 100 -0.43 6.87 -2.62
N ALA A 101 -0.41 6.57 -1.32
CA ALA A 101 0.05 7.48 -0.27
C ALA A 101 0.95 6.80 0.77
N LEU A 102 0.81 5.50 0.93
CA LEU A 102 1.67 4.65 1.74
C LEU A 102 2.78 4.02 0.88
N THR A 103 3.68 3.25 1.49
CA THR A 103 4.78 2.58 0.80
C THR A 103 5.09 1.21 1.39
N ALA A 104 5.95 0.44 0.71
CA ALA A 104 6.45 -0.83 1.21
C ALA A 104 7.27 -0.72 2.51
N SER A 105 7.60 0.49 2.98
CA SER A 105 8.28 0.70 4.26
C SER A 105 7.49 0.14 5.46
N LEU A 106 6.16 0.02 5.34
CA LEU A 106 5.31 -0.55 6.38
C LEU A 106 5.48 -2.07 6.49
N TYR A 107 5.72 -2.77 5.38
CA TYR A 107 6.05 -4.20 5.41
C TYR A 107 7.37 -4.49 6.14
N ALA A 108 8.34 -3.56 6.06
CA ALA A 108 9.57 -3.69 6.83
C ALA A 108 9.34 -3.63 8.34
N VAL A 109 8.33 -2.88 8.80
CA VAL A 109 7.95 -2.82 10.21
C VAL A 109 7.31 -4.13 10.64
N THR A 110 6.33 -4.65 9.86
CA THR A 110 5.67 -5.91 10.21
C THR A 110 6.65 -7.08 10.24
N ALA A 111 7.60 -7.12 9.31
CA ALA A 111 8.67 -8.12 9.28
C ALA A 111 9.61 -8.00 10.49
N LYS A 112 10.06 -6.77 10.82
CA LYS A 112 10.96 -6.50 11.96
C LYS A 112 10.33 -6.87 13.30
N MET A 113 9.04 -6.61 13.45
CA MET A 113 8.29 -6.83 14.70
C MET A 113 7.54 -8.17 14.73
N ASP A 114 7.78 -9.03 13.75
CA ASP A 114 7.28 -10.42 13.66
C ASP A 114 5.74 -10.57 13.62
N PHE A 115 5.03 -9.57 13.10
CA PHE A 115 3.57 -9.63 12.93
C PHE A 115 3.15 -10.53 11.77
N LYS A 116 2.09 -11.33 11.98
CA LYS A 116 1.37 -11.99 10.90
C LYS A 116 0.77 -10.94 9.96
N THR A 117 1.03 -11.07 8.67
CA THR A 117 0.62 -10.09 7.67
C THR A 117 -0.24 -10.77 6.62
N VAL A 118 -1.42 -10.21 6.35
CA VAL A 118 -2.35 -10.64 5.31
C VAL A 118 -2.45 -9.54 4.26
N ILE A 119 -2.56 -9.89 2.99
CA ILE A 119 -2.70 -8.95 1.89
C ILE A 119 -3.93 -9.31 1.06
N THR A 120 -4.87 -8.38 0.94
CA THR A 120 -5.92 -8.46 -0.08
C THR A 120 -5.46 -7.70 -1.32
N LEU A 121 -5.31 -8.42 -2.42
CA LEU A 121 -4.91 -7.85 -3.70
C LEU A 121 -6.12 -7.27 -4.42
N HIS A 122 -6.08 -5.97 -4.70
CA HIS A 122 -7.12 -5.25 -5.46
C HIS A 122 -6.67 -4.89 -6.87
N ASP A 123 -5.38 -5.00 -7.12
CA ASP A 123 -4.70 -4.73 -8.39
C ASP A 123 -3.43 -5.58 -8.50
N PHE A 124 -2.66 -5.39 -9.54
CA PHE A 124 -1.45 -6.18 -9.78
C PHE A 124 -0.15 -5.48 -9.37
N PHE A 125 -0.20 -4.42 -8.56
CA PHE A 125 1.03 -3.74 -8.10
C PHE A 125 1.95 -4.60 -7.22
N CYS A 126 1.50 -5.76 -6.76
CA CYS A 126 2.39 -6.75 -6.15
C CYS A 126 3.30 -7.46 -7.17
N PHE A 127 2.91 -7.50 -8.44
CA PHE A 127 3.56 -8.31 -9.46
C PHE A 127 3.99 -7.51 -10.69
N CYS A 128 3.25 -6.47 -11.05
CA CYS A 128 3.48 -5.68 -12.26
C CYS A 128 3.76 -4.22 -11.91
N PRO A 129 4.88 -3.62 -12.38
CA PRO A 129 5.21 -2.23 -12.06
C PRO A 129 4.14 -1.20 -12.44
N ASN A 130 3.40 -1.42 -13.54
CA ASN A 130 2.29 -0.54 -13.92
C ASN A 130 0.94 -0.95 -13.31
N GLY A 131 0.89 -2.09 -12.60
CA GLY A 131 -0.29 -2.55 -11.86
C GLY A 131 -1.40 -3.15 -12.71
N GLY A 132 -1.25 -3.28 -14.03
CA GLY A 132 -2.33 -3.68 -14.91
C GLY A 132 -2.09 -4.95 -15.74
N PHE A 133 -0.85 -5.44 -15.85
CA PHE A 133 -0.46 -6.42 -16.88
C PHE A 133 -0.94 -6.02 -18.27
N TYR A 134 -0.90 -4.71 -18.54
CA TYR A 134 -1.40 -4.10 -19.77
C TYR A 134 -0.34 -3.15 -20.34
N ASP A 135 -0.15 -3.20 -21.66
CA ASP A 135 0.71 -2.27 -22.39
C ASP A 135 -0.16 -1.12 -22.92
N TYR A 136 -0.16 -0.01 -22.19
CA TYR A 136 -0.97 1.15 -22.52
C TYR A 136 -0.55 1.87 -23.81
N GLN A 137 0.72 1.68 -24.23
CA GLN A 137 1.20 2.29 -25.47
C GLN A 137 0.76 1.50 -26.71
N ARG A 138 0.60 0.18 -26.56
CA ARG A 138 0.17 -0.73 -27.63
C ARG A 138 -1.30 -1.11 -27.54
N ASN A 139 -1.95 -0.77 -26.43
CA ASN A 139 -3.34 -1.09 -26.14
C ASN A 139 -3.60 -2.62 -26.15
N GLU A 140 -2.72 -3.38 -25.49
CA GLU A 140 -2.77 -4.84 -25.47
C GLU A 140 -2.44 -5.44 -24.08
N ILE A 141 -2.89 -6.68 -23.83
CA ILE A 141 -2.51 -7.42 -22.60
C ILE A 141 -1.01 -7.70 -22.64
N CYS A 142 -0.33 -7.44 -21.52
CA CYS A 142 1.10 -7.64 -21.40
C CYS A 142 1.42 -9.05 -20.87
N PHE A 143 2.07 -9.88 -21.69
CA PHE A 143 2.54 -11.22 -21.31
C PHE A 143 4.02 -11.27 -20.91
N ARG A 144 4.69 -10.12 -20.78
CA ARG A 144 6.08 -10.07 -20.35
C ARG A 144 6.22 -10.51 -18.90
N LYS A 145 7.25 -11.30 -18.61
CA LYS A 145 7.58 -11.64 -17.22
C LYS A 145 7.92 -10.35 -16.46
N PRO A 146 7.20 -10.07 -15.36
CA PRO A 146 7.46 -8.86 -14.56
C PRO A 146 8.92 -8.74 -14.12
N MET A 147 9.46 -7.53 -14.12
CA MET A 147 10.84 -7.20 -13.76
C MET A 147 11.92 -7.87 -14.61
N SER A 148 11.59 -8.56 -15.69
CA SER A 148 12.56 -9.04 -16.68
C SER A 148 13.12 -7.90 -17.51
N TYR A 149 14.23 -8.15 -18.23
CA TYR A 149 14.81 -7.16 -19.15
C TYR A 149 13.76 -6.64 -20.16
N SER A 150 12.98 -7.52 -20.78
CA SER A 150 11.92 -7.12 -21.70
C SER A 150 10.80 -6.29 -21.06
N CYS A 151 10.52 -6.50 -19.76
CA CYS A 151 9.60 -5.65 -19.00
C CYS A 151 10.20 -4.28 -18.70
N LEU A 152 11.46 -4.23 -18.25
CA LEU A 152 12.11 -2.99 -17.83
C LEU A 152 12.37 -2.03 -19.01
N THR A 153 12.72 -2.57 -20.17
CA THR A 153 12.97 -1.78 -21.40
C THR A 153 11.71 -1.39 -22.17
N CYS A 154 10.54 -1.95 -21.82
CA CYS A 154 9.28 -1.61 -22.46
C CYS A 154 8.62 -0.39 -21.82
N ASN A 155 8.27 0.61 -22.62
CA ASN A 155 7.40 1.71 -22.19
C ASN A 155 5.93 1.26 -22.27
N CYS A 156 5.45 0.59 -21.21
CA CYS A 156 4.06 0.13 -21.11
C CYS A 156 3.22 0.97 -20.14
N ASP A 157 3.77 2.06 -19.59
CA ASP A 157 3.05 2.90 -18.62
C ASP A 157 2.04 3.82 -19.33
N VAL A 158 0.92 4.10 -18.64
CA VAL A 158 -0.12 4.99 -19.16
C VAL A 158 0.35 6.45 -19.33
N ARG A 159 1.38 6.86 -18.59
CA ARG A 159 1.86 8.25 -18.58
C ARG A 159 3.16 8.44 -19.34
N SER A 160 4.25 7.79 -18.89
CA SER A 160 5.57 7.99 -19.48
C SER A 160 6.57 6.90 -19.07
N TYR A 161 7.64 6.76 -19.84
CA TYR A 161 8.71 5.83 -19.53
C TYR A 161 9.47 6.16 -18.21
N PRO A 162 9.79 7.43 -17.88
CA PRO A 162 10.34 7.76 -16.56
C PRO A 162 9.45 7.32 -15.39
N GLN A 163 8.13 7.44 -15.53
CA GLN A 163 7.17 6.94 -14.55
C GLN A 163 7.26 5.42 -14.42
N LYS A 164 7.38 4.69 -15.54
CA LYS A 164 7.57 3.24 -15.55
C LYS A 164 8.86 2.85 -14.81
N ILE A 165 9.97 3.52 -15.05
CA ILE A 165 11.24 3.26 -14.37
C ILE A 165 11.09 3.48 -12.86
N TRP A 166 10.49 4.60 -12.45
CA TRP A 166 10.25 4.89 -11.04
C TRP A 166 9.39 3.78 -10.37
N ARG A 167 8.33 3.34 -11.02
CA ARG A 167 7.49 2.24 -10.53
C ARG A 167 8.25 0.91 -10.46
N SER A 168 9.16 0.67 -11.39
CA SER A 168 10.01 -0.53 -11.37
C SER A 168 11.00 -0.50 -10.19
N ILE A 169 11.61 0.65 -9.89
CA ILE A 169 12.45 0.82 -8.70
C ILE A 169 11.64 0.57 -7.43
N ARG A 170 10.44 1.16 -7.35
CA ARG A 170 9.53 0.96 -6.23
C ARG A 170 9.17 -0.51 -6.03
N MET A 171 8.88 -1.23 -7.12
CA MET A 171 8.59 -2.67 -7.07
C MET A 171 9.81 -3.47 -6.63
N ALA A 172 11.02 -3.15 -7.07
CA ALA A 172 12.23 -3.82 -6.62
C ALA A 172 12.43 -3.67 -5.09
N ILE A 173 12.20 -2.47 -4.55
CA ILE A 173 12.22 -2.22 -3.10
C ILE A 173 11.14 -3.04 -2.41
N GLN A 174 9.91 -3.02 -2.91
CA GLN A 174 8.79 -3.78 -2.36
C GLN A 174 9.10 -5.28 -2.30
N ASN A 175 9.54 -5.86 -3.41
CA ASN A 175 9.86 -7.29 -3.51
C ASN A 175 10.97 -7.67 -2.53
N HIS A 176 12.01 -6.84 -2.40
CA HIS A 176 13.08 -7.06 -1.44
C HIS A 176 12.59 -7.08 0.01
N VAL A 177 11.68 -6.17 0.36
CA VAL A 177 11.13 -6.07 1.71
C VAL A 177 10.16 -7.23 1.99
N MET A 178 9.27 -7.52 1.05
CA MET A 178 8.28 -8.60 1.21
C MET A 178 8.94 -9.98 1.30
N ALA A 179 10.00 -10.23 0.52
CA ALA A 179 10.76 -11.47 0.58
C ALA A 179 11.41 -11.74 1.97
N LYS A 180 11.63 -10.70 2.77
CA LYS A 180 12.16 -10.83 4.14
C LYS A 180 11.08 -11.16 5.17
N ASN A 181 9.82 -10.93 4.86
CA ASN A 181 8.71 -11.22 5.77
C ASN A 181 8.19 -12.65 5.53
N LYS A 182 8.61 -13.58 6.38
CA LYS A 182 8.21 -14.99 6.29
C LYS A 182 6.76 -15.27 6.75
N LYS A 183 6.04 -14.25 7.24
CA LYS A 183 4.68 -14.36 7.77
C LYS A 183 3.67 -13.55 6.93
N ILE A 184 3.91 -13.39 5.63
CA ILE A 184 2.93 -12.85 4.66
C ILE A 184 2.09 -14.00 4.11
N TYR A 185 0.77 -13.77 4.12
CA TYR A 185 -0.27 -14.70 3.64
C TYR A 185 -1.21 -13.99 2.67
#